data_c4afa1b7947ae9508a0fdf1a88367622
#
_entry.id   c4afa1b7947ae9508a0fdf1a88367622
#
_cell.length_a   1.000
_cell.length_b   1.000
_cell.length_c   1.000
_cell.angle_alpha   90.00
_cell.angle_beta   90.00
_cell.angle_gamma   90.00
#
_symmetry.space_group_name_H-M   'P 1'
#
loop_
_entity.id
_entity.type
_entity.pdbx_description
1 polymer ?
#
loop_
_entity_poly.entity_id
_entity_poly.type
_entity_poly.pdbx_seq_one_letter_code
_entity_poly.pdbx_strand_id
1 'polypeptide(L)' 'MRVIDLDTGDTLQAANDDDLRKAVAGFYADRNEPMSDDDVAQLIERRAYDATDS' A
#
# COMPACT_ATOMS: atom_id res chain seq x y z
N MET A 1 8.91 2.28 9.32
CA MET A 1 7.84 1.44 8.73
C MET A 1 6.96 2.28 7.81
N ARG A 2 6.66 1.78 6.65
CA ARG A 2 5.76 2.46 5.71
C ARG A 2 4.33 1.98 5.91
N VAL A 3 3.41 2.91 5.95
CA VAL A 3 1.99 2.63 6.19
C VAL A 3 1.16 3.30 5.12
N ILE A 4 0.08 2.67 4.69
CA ILE A 4 -0.85 3.25 3.75
C ILE A 4 -2.28 3.00 4.21
N ASP A 5 -3.11 4.04 4.17
CA ASP A 5 -4.54 3.95 4.44
C ASP A 5 -5.28 3.85 3.11
N LEU A 6 -6.11 2.84 2.97
CA LEU A 6 -6.84 2.59 1.74
C LEU A 6 -8.25 3.18 1.80
N ASP A 7 -8.84 3.43 0.64
CA ASP A 7 -10.21 3.95 0.53
C ASP A 7 -11.25 2.99 1.12
N THR A 8 -10.89 1.72 1.20
CA THR A 8 -11.76 0.69 1.78
C THR A 8 -11.85 0.76 3.30
N GLY A 9 -11.04 1.59 3.93
CA GLY A 9 -10.96 1.66 5.38
C GLY A 9 -9.89 0.76 5.99
N ASP A 10 -9.16 0.02 5.15
CA ASP A 10 -8.09 -0.86 5.60
C ASP A 10 -6.76 -0.12 5.65
N THR A 11 -5.88 -0.58 6.53
CA THR A 11 -4.53 -0.03 6.65
C THR A 11 -3.53 -1.16 6.42
N LEU A 12 -2.56 -0.92 5.55
CA LEU A 12 -1.47 -1.87 5.30
C LEU A 12 -0.16 -1.25 5.75
N GLN A 13 0.77 -2.10 6.15
CA GLN A 13 2.09 -1.64 6.57
C GLN A 13 3.16 -2.63 6.13
N ALA A 14 4.37 -2.11 5.90
CA ALA A 14 5.50 -2.91 5.47
C ALA A 14 6.80 -2.22 5.90
N ALA A 15 7.90 -2.96 5.85
CA ALA A 15 9.20 -2.44 6.27
C ALA A 15 9.71 -1.35 5.32
N ASN A 16 9.38 -1.45 4.04
CA ASN A 16 9.86 -0.52 3.01
C ASN A 16 8.81 -0.42 1.88
N ASP A 17 9.07 0.48 0.93
CA ASP A 17 8.15 0.73 -0.18
C ASP A 17 7.98 -0.48 -1.10
N ASP A 18 9.03 -1.25 -1.34
CA ASP A 18 8.93 -2.43 -2.19
C ASP A 18 7.99 -3.46 -1.59
N ASP A 19 8.11 -3.71 -0.30
CA ASP A 19 7.22 -4.64 0.39
C ASP A 19 5.80 -4.08 0.48
N LEU A 20 5.67 -2.76 0.66
CA LEU A 20 4.35 -2.13 0.69
C LEU A 20 3.64 -2.25 -0.66
N ARG A 21 4.36 -2.09 -1.77
CA ARG A 21 3.79 -2.30 -3.10
C ARG A 21 3.25 -3.70 -3.27
N LYS A 22 3.99 -4.70 -2.80
CA LYS A 22 3.55 -6.09 -2.85
C LYS A 22 2.29 -6.30 -2.01
N ALA A 23 2.25 -5.71 -0.82
CA ALA A 23 1.09 -5.82 0.06
C ALA A 23 -0.15 -5.19 -0.57
N VAL A 24 -0.01 -4.00 -1.15
CA VAL A 24 -1.12 -3.30 -1.81
C VAL A 24 -1.59 -4.10 -3.03
N ALA A 25 -0.67 -4.56 -3.86
CA ALA A 25 -1.02 -5.33 -5.05
C ALA A 25 -1.75 -6.62 -4.68
N GLY A 26 -1.27 -7.34 -3.67
CA GLY A 26 -1.92 -8.56 -3.20
C GLY A 26 -3.30 -8.31 -2.62
N PHE A 27 -3.45 -7.21 -1.88
CA PHE A 27 -4.74 -6.84 -1.29
C PHE A 27 -5.79 -6.64 -2.38
N TYR A 28 -5.48 -5.87 -3.41
CA TYR A 28 -6.44 -5.61 -4.48
C TYR A 28 -6.66 -6.82 -5.38
N ALA A 29 -5.62 -7.62 -5.61
CA ALA A 29 -5.77 -8.86 -6.37
C ALA A 29 -6.74 -9.82 -5.68
N ASP A 30 -6.69 -9.93 -4.36
CA ASP A 30 -7.62 -10.77 -3.60
C ASP A 30 -9.06 -10.29 -3.71
N ARG A 31 -9.27 -9.03 -4.02
CA ARG A 31 -10.60 -8.44 -4.19
C ARG A 31 -11.07 -8.48 -5.64
N ASN A 32 -10.37 -9.17 -6.52
CA ASN A 32 -10.63 -9.18 -7.97
C ASN A 32 -10.54 -7.80 -8.59
N GLU A 33 -9.67 -6.94 -8.04
CA GLU A 33 -9.45 -5.59 -8.55
C GLU A 33 -7.95 -5.36 -8.75
N PRO A 34 -7.31 -6.13 -9.65
CA PRO A 34 -5.86 -6.03 -9.83
C PRO A 34 -5.46 -4.64 -10.29
N MET A 35 -4.41 -4.11 -9.68
CA MET A 35 -3.86 -2.81 -10.05
C MET A 35 -2.54 -2.99 -10.79
N SER A 36 -2.28 -2.10 -11.74
CA SER A 36 -0.98 -2.08 -12.41
C SER A 36 0.10 -1.59 -11.45
N ASP A 37 1.35 -1.88 -11.76
CA ASP A 37 2.48 -1.42 -10.95
C ASP A 37 2.49 0.11 -10.83
N ASP A 38 2.17 0.80 -11.92
CA ASP A 38 2.12 2.26 -11.93
C ASP A 38 1.02 2.77 -11.00
N ASP A 39 -0.14 2.14 -11.00
CA ASP A 39 -1.24 2.54 -10.13
C ASP A 39 -0.88 2.32 -8.66
N VAL A 40 -0.25 1.19 -8.35
CA VAL A 40 0.21 0.91 -7.00
C VAL A 40 1.24 1.93 -6.55
N ALA A 41 2.21 2.25 -7.41
CA ALA A 41 3.24 3.23 -7.09
C ALA A 41 2.65 4.61 -6.83
N GLN A 42 1.68 5.04 -7.65
CA GLN A 42 1.02 6.32 -7.46
C GLN A 42 0.21 6.37 -6.17
N LEU A 43 -0.47 5.29 -5.84
CA LEU A 43 -1.24 5.21 -4.61
C LEU A 43 -0.33 5.36 -3.40
N ILE A 44 0.80 4.68 -3.40
CA ILE A 44 1.77 4.76 -2.32
C ILE A 44 2.34 6.17 -2.21
N GLU A 45 2.68 6.79 -3.35
CA GLU A 45 3.22 8.14 -3.36
C GLU A 45 2.24 9.15 -2.76
N ARG A 46 0.95 8.96 -2.99
CA ARG A 46 -0.08 9.88 -2.51
C ARG A 46 -0.48 9.66 -1.07
N ARG A 47 -0.53 8.41 -0.63
CA ARG A 47 -1.22 8.06 0.62
C ARG A 47 -0.33 7.40 1.66
N ALA A 48 0.81 6.84 1.25
CA ALA A 48 1.70 6.18 2.20
C ALA A 48 2.46 7.22 3.03
N TYR A 49 2.73 6.88 4.25
CA TYR A 49 3.49 7.73 5.17
C TYR A 49 4.39 6.87 6.04
N ASP A 50 5.38 7.50 6.64
CA ASP A 50 6.27 6.82 7.58
C ASP A 50 5.64 6.86 8.97
N ALA A 51 5.39 5.68 9.52
CA ALA A 51 5.00 5.57 10.91
C ALA A 51 6.26 5.41 11.74
N THR A 52 6.52 6.38 12.60
CA THR A 52 7.64 6.30 13.53
C THR A 52 7.13 5.83 14.87
N ASP A 53 7.72 4.76 15.37
CA ASP A 53 7.46 4.34 16.75
C ASP A 53 8.22 5.29 17.68
N SER A 54 7.49 6.02 18.42
CA SER A 54 8.11 6.88 19.44
C SER A 54 8.09 6.17 20.78
#